data_78d3bb435d2aab338b84c0675a580681
#
_entry.id   78d3bb435d2aab338b84c0675a580681
#
_cell.length_a   1.000
_cell.length_b   1.000
_cell.length_c   1.000
_cell.angle_alpha   90.00
_cell.angle_beta   90.00
_cell.angle_gamma   90.00
#
_symmetry.space_group_name_H-M   'P 1'
#
loop_
_entity.id
_entity.type
_entity.pdbx_description
1 polymer ?
#
loop_
_entity_poly.entity_id
_entity_poly.type
_entity_poly.pdbx_seq_one_letter_code
_entity_poly.pdbx_strand_id
1 'polypeptide(L)'
;VRAVDGVSLTLSAGETVAIVGESGSGKTVTSLSVMGLHKKGQAEISGSISLSDHGTFKDVVHLSDDEIRDIRGRAVAMIFQDPMSSLHPYYKIGSQLAEAYLVHNRGKKKEAMARALEMLDLVGIPEPAKRAQEFPHQFSGGMRQRVMIAMALMNSPQILIADEPTTALDVTVQAQILALLSKLKKEFNMGILLITHDLGVVAQVADRVNVMYAGRIVEEGPVDDIFYSPLAPYTLGLLKSVPRVSKNNERLKAIPGQPPSLINLPVGCPFAPRCEYKQHSSEAGCNSTRPALLGTSSTHRSRCHVPENLRQELFANELKEVQG
;
A
#
# COMPACT_ATOMS: atom_id res chain seq x y z
N VAL A 1 -8.93 -13.33 15.61
CA VAL A 1 -7.61 -12.73 15.27
C VAL A 1 -7.81 -11.26 15.01
N ARG A 2 -7.01 -10.39 15.64
CA ARG A 2 -6.97 -8.95 15.31
C ARG A 2 -5.92 -8.72 14.24
N ALA A 3 -6.34 -8.82 13.00
CA ALA A 3 -5.43 -8.63 11.85
C ALA A 3 -4.98 -7.17 11.69
N VAL A 4 -5.85 -6.23 12.08
CA VAL A 4 -5.59 -4.78 12.17
C VAL A 4 -6.06 -4.31 13.53
N ASP A 5 -5.23 -3.56 14.25
CA ASP A 5 -5.47 -3.14 15.63
C ASP A 5 -5.15 -1.65 15.82
N GLY A 6 -6.10 -0.79 15.50
CA GLY A 6 -5.99 0.66 15.68
C GLY A 6 -5.06 1.33 14.65
N VAL A 7 -5.37 1.16 13.36
CA VAL A 7 -4.74 1.90 12.26
C VAL A 7 -5.59 3.14 11.96
N SER A 8 -4.94 4.28 11.90
CA SER A 8 -5.53 5.54 11.43
C SER A 8 -4.61 6.14 10.38
N LEU A 9 -5.15 6.51 9.24
CA LEU A 9 -4.40 7.18 8.17
C LEU A 9 -5.31 8.16 7.44
N THR A 10 -4.71 9.13 6.80
CA THR A 10 -5.40 10.06 5.89
C THR A 10 -4.72 10.02 4.53
N LEU A 11 -5.49 10.24 3.48
CA LEU A 11 -5.01 10.31 2.11
C LEU A 11 -5.70 11.47 1.41
N SER A 12 -4.90 12.38 0.88
CA SER A 12 -5.39 13.56 0.16
C SER A 12 -5.37 13.35 -1.35
N ALA A 13 -6.13 14.15 -2.09
CA ALA A 13 -6.05 14.19 -3.54
C ALA A 13 -4.63 14.59 -3.99
N GLY A 14 -4.09 13.93 -5.00
CA GLY A 14 -2.72 14.17 -5.50
C GLY A 14 -1.61 13.63 -4.61
N GLU A 15 -1.92 13.00 -3.48
CA GLU A 15 -0.95 12.43 -2.53
C GLU A 15 -0.74 10.94 -2.78
N THR A 16 0.46 10.45 -2.53
CA THR A 16 0.77 9.01 -2.41
C THR A 16 1.15 8.69 -0.97
N VAL A 17 0.33 7.90 -0.30
CA VAL A 17 0.63 7.36 1.03
C VAL A 17 1.01 5.91 0.90
N ALA A 18 2.19 5.53 1.37
CA ALA A 18 2.62 4.14 1.38
C ALA A 18 2.33 3.45 2.72
N ILE A 19 1.90 2.18 2.68
CA ILE A 19 1.91 1.27 3.82
C ILE A 19 2.96 0.20 3.55
N VAL A 20 3.98 0.14 4.42
CA VAL A 20 5.10 -0.81 4.30
C VAL A 20 5.21 -1.70 5.51
N GLY A 21 5.84 -2.86 5.35
CA GLY A 21 6.10 -3.81 6.43
C GLY A 21 6.24 -5.24 5.92
N GLU A 22 6.67 -6.15 6.79
CA GLU A 22 6.83 -7.58 6.46
C GLU A 22 5.49 -8.24 6.07
N SER A 23 5.56 -9.39 5.40
CA SER A 23 4.38 -10.21 5.10
C SER A 23 3.62 -10.54 6.41
N GLY A 24 2.29 -10.57 6.33
CA GLY A 24 1.44 -10.82 7.49
C GLY A 24 1.29 -9.65 8.48
N SER A 25 1.85 -8.46 8.21
CA SER A 25 1.69 -7.29 9.09
C SER A 25 0.28 -6.66 9.09
N GLY A 26 -0.62 -7.05 8.16
CA GLY A 26 -2.00 -6.57 8.08
C GLY A 26 -2.29 -5.60 6.92
N LYS A 27 -1.31 -5.31 6.05
CA LYS A 27 -1.42 -4.34 4.95
C LYS A 27 -2.60 -4.61 4.00
N THR A 28 -2.63 -5.81 3.41
CA THR A 28 -3.72 -6.21 2.50
C THR A 28 -5.08 -6.26 3.21
N VAL A 29 -5.12 -6.67 4.49
CA VAL A 29 -6.38 -6.65 5.26
C VAL A 29 -6.89 -5.22 5.43
N THR A 30 -5.99 -4.25 5.64
CA THR A 30 -6.36 -2.83 5.71
C THR A 30 -6.97 -2.35 4.40
N SER A 31 -6.36 -2.65 3.25
CA SER A 31 -6.91 -2.26 1.93
C SER A 31 -8.24 -2.92 1.63
N LEU A 32 -8.40 -4.20 1.94
CA LEU A 32 -9.67 -4.91 1.78
C LEU A 32 -10.77 -4.35 2.67
N SER A 33 -10.41 -3.83 3.88
CA SER A 33 -11.36 -3.14 4.75
C SER A 33 -11.84 -1.83 4.15
N VAL A 34 -10.93 -1.04 3.56
CA VAL A 34 -11.29 0.21 2.85
C VAL A 34 -12.20 -0.07 1.66
N MET A 35 -11.99 -1.18 0.96
CA MET A 35 -12.83 -1.62 -0.15
C MET A 35 -14.14 -2.30 0.30
N GLY A 36 -14.34 -2.56 1.60
CA GLY A 36 -15.48 -3.31 2.10
C GLY A 36 -15.55 -4.74 1.54
N LEU A 37 -14.41 -5.37 1.21
CA LEU A 37 -14.34 -6.68 0.54
C LEU A 37 -14.34 -7.87 1.50
N HIS A 38 -14.47 -7.65 2.81
CA HIS A 38 -14.62 -8.74 3.76
C HIS A 38 -16.03 -9.33 3.69
N LYS A 39 -16.12 -10.66 3.69
CA LYS A 39 -17.43 -11.34 3.72
C LYS A 39 -18.11 -11.07 5.06
N LYS A 40 -19.40 -10.72 5.02
CA LYS A 40 -20.22 -10.55 6.22
C LYS A 40 -20.16 -11.80 7.10
N GLY A 41 -19.98 -11.60 8.41
CA GLY A 41 -19.88 -12.68 9.39
C GLY A 41 -18.50 -13.34 9.48
N GLN A 42 -17.54 -13.02 8.60
CA GLN A 42 -16.16 -13.53 8.68
C GLN A 42 -15.19 -12.50 9.27
N ALA A 43 -15.52 -11.21 9.21
CA ALA A 43 -14.74 -10.15 9.81
C ALA A 43 -15.64 -9.15 10.52
N GLU A 44 -15.16 -8.65 11.64
CA GLU A 44 -15.73 -7.53 12.38
C GLU A 44 -14.80 -6.33 12.20
N ILE A 45 -15.37 -5.22 11.72
CA ILE A 45 -14.64 -3.97 11.50
C ILE A 45 -15.24 -2.93 12.46
N SER A 46 -14.38 -2.31 13.26
CA SER A 46 -14.74 -1.24 14.18
C SER A 46 -13.96 0.04 13.87
N GLY A 47 -14.52 1.18 14.25
CA GLY A 47 -13.98 2.50 13.90
C GLY A 47 -14.74 3.11 12.72
N SER A 48 -14.05 3.94 11.92
CA SER A 48 -14.65 4.60 10.76
C SER A 48 -13.70 4.58 9.56
N ILE A 49 -14.25 4.42 8.37
CA ILE A 49 -13.51 4.51 7.09
C ILE A 49 -14.25 5.52 6.22
N SER A 50 -13.84 6.79 6.31
CA SER A 50 -14.48 7.89 5.61
C SER A 50 -13.88 8.09 4.24
N LEU A 51 -14.67 7.85 3.18
CA LEU A 51 -14.30 8.10 1.79
C LEU A 51 -15.07 9.29 1.23
N SER A 52 -14.37 10.18 0.53
CA SER A 52 -15.01 11.23 -0.26
C SER A 52 -15.58 10.62 -1.55
N ASP A 53 -16.83 10.90 -1.81
CA ASP A 53 -17.52 10.60 -3.05
C ASP A 53 -18.07 11.91 -3.62
N HIS A 54 -17.28 12.53 -4.52
CA HIS A 54 -17.60 13.85 -5.10
C HIS A 54 -17.99 14.93 -4.07
N GLY A 55 -17.22 15.01 -2.97
CA GLY A 55 -17.43 16.00 -1.90
C GLY A 55 -18.38 15.56 -0.79
N THR A 56 -19.02 14.40 -0.92
CA THR A 56 -19.82 13.80 0.16
C THR A 56 -19.01 12.69 0.82
N PHE A 57 -18.84 12.78 2.14
CA PHE A 57 -18.14 11.72 2.88
C PHE A 57 -19.11 10.59 3.26
N LYS A 58 -18.69 9.36 2.98
CA LYS A 58 -19.41 8.13 3.32
C LYS A 58 -18.52 7.25 4.21
N ASP A 59 -19.08 6.72 5.28
CA ASP A 59 -18.38 5.77 6.15
C ASP A 59 -18.63 4.34 5.69
N VAL A 60 -17.61 3.74 5.07
CA VAL A 60 -17.65 2.39 4.48
C VAL A 60 -18.09 1.32 5.48
N VAL A 61 -17.75 1.49 6.76
CA VAL A 61 -18.08 0.52 7.82
C VAL A 61 -19.60 0.36 7.99
N HIS A 62 -20.36 1.41 7.73
CA HIS A 62 -21.79 1.49 7.93
C HIS A 62 -22.62 1.38 6.64
N LEU A 63 -21.98 1.29 5.46
CA LEU A 63 -22.69 1.17 4.20
C LEU A 63 -23.35 -0.21 4.01
N SER A 64 -24.47 -0.23 3.33
CA SER A 64 -25.07 -1.46 2.80
C SER A 64 -24.25 -2.03 1.63
N ASP A 65 -24.49 -3.29 1.27
CA ASP A 65 -23.78 -3.95 0.17
C ASP A 65 -23.98 -3.23 -1.18
N ASP A 66 -25.16 -2.66 -1.39
CA ASP A 66 -25.48 -1.94 -2.63
C ASP A 66 -24.77 -0.57 -2.66
N GLU A 67 -24.71 0.15 -1.54
CA GLU A 67 -23.96 1.41 -1.44
C GLU A 67 -22.45 1.18 -1.60
N ILE A 68 -21.91 0.09 -1.03
CA ILE A 68 -20.51 -0.30 -1.22
C ILE A 68 -20.23 -0.62 -2.70
N ARG A 69 -21.12 -1.32 -3.39
CA ARG A 69 -20.98 -1.58 -4.83
C ARG A 69 -20.95 -0.29 -5.65
N ASP A 70 -21.74 0.70 -5.27
CA ASP A 70 -21.81 1.98 -5.98
C ASP A 70 -20.52 2.78 -5.85
N ILE A 71 -19.83 2.73 -4.73
CA ILE A 71 -18.55 3.44 -4.54
C ILE A 71 -17.34 2.71 -5.13
N ARG A 72 -17.37 1.35 -5.20
CA ARG A 72 -16.28 0.56 -5.78
C ARG A 72 -16.13 0.85 -7.27
N GLY A 73 -14.90 1.11 -7.70
CA GLY A 73 -14.56 1.45 -9.09
C GLY A 73 -14.84 2.91 -9.45
N ARG A 74 -15.74 3.61 -8.74
CA ARG A 74 -16.11 5.02 -8.99
C ARG A 74 -15.44 5.99 -8.01
N ALA A 75 -15.60 5.80 -6.70
CA ALA A 75 -14.95 6.63 -5.71
C ALA A 75 -13.57 6.05 -5.32
N VAL A 76 -13.48 4.75 -5.16
CA VAL A 76 -12.26 4.01 -4.84
C VAL A 76 -12.11 2.80 -5.74
N ALA A 77 -10.92 2.64 -6.34
CA ALA A 77 -10.55 1.48 -7.13
C ALA A 77 -9.32 0.79 -6.55
N MET A 78 -9.11 -0.47 -6.92
CA MET A 78 -8.00 -1.26 -6.41
C MET A 78 -7.30 -2.02 -7.53
N ILE A 79 -5.96 -1.98 -7.51
CA ILE A 79 -5.09 -2.87 -8.27
C ILE A 79 -4.67 -3.98 -7.30
N PHE A 80 -5.03 -5.22 -7.63
CA PHE A 80 -4.70 -6.39 -6.82
C PHE A 80 -3.29 -6.90 -7.13
N GLN A 81 -2.71 -7.63 -6.18
CA GLN A 81 -1.34 -8.14 -6.23
C GLN A 81 -1.06 -9.06 -7.44
N ASP A 82 -2.03 -9.87 -7.87
CA ASP A 82 -1.86 -10.83 -8.95
C ASP A 82 -2.70 -10.48 -10.20
N PRO A 83 -2.04 -10.06 -11.31
CA PRO A 83 -2.72 -9.80 -12.57
C PRO A 83 -3.41 -11.02 -13.18
N MET A 84 -2.90 -12.21 -12.89
CA MET A 84 -3.44 -13.43 -13.50
C MET A 84 -4.78 -13.84 -12.90
N SER A 85 -4.99 -13.57 -11.61
CA SER A 85 -6.26 -13.81 -10.94
C SER A 85 -7.31 -12.73 -11.20
N SER A 86 -6.88 -11.53 -11.65
CA SER A 86 -7.73 -10.37 -11.84
C SER A 86 -8.32 -10.26 -13.24
N LEU A 87 -7.63 -10.81 -14.25
CA LEU A 87 -8.10 -10.83 -15.64
C LEU A 87 -8.67 -12.21 -15.99
N HIS A 88 -9.91 -12.24 -16.45
CA HIS A 88 -10.56 -13.48 -16.84
C HIS A 88 -9.97 -14.03 -18.15
N PRO A 89 -9.40 -15.26 -18.19
CA PRO A 89 -8.59 -15.75 -19.31
C PRO A 89 -9.35 -15.94 -20.62
N TYR A 90 -10.67 -16.15 -20.57
CA TYR A 90 -11.53 -16.45 -21.71
C TYR A 90 -12.29 -15.26 -22.27
N TYR A 91 -12.14 -14.05 -21.71
CA TYR A 91 -12.76 -12.84 -22.24
C TYR A 91 -11.72 -11.89 -22.84
N LYS A 92 -12.10 -11.21 -23.90
CA LYS A 92 -11.25 -10.21 -24.54
C LYS A 92 -11.02 -9.03 -23.61
N ILE A 93 -9.82 -8.44 -23.68
CA ILE A 93 -9.42 -7.31 -22.83
C ILE A 93 -10.41 -6.15 -22.92
N GLY A 94 -10.78 -5.73 -24.15
CA GLY A 94 -11.74 -4.63 -24.34
C GLY A 94 -13.11 -4.90 -23.71
N SER A 95 -13.56 -6.16 -23.71
CA SER A 95 -14.84 -6.53 -23.09
C SER A 95 -14.80 -6.42 -21.57
N GLN A 96 -13.69 -6.83 -20.93
CA GLN A 96 -13.50 -6.74 -19.48
C GLN A 96 -13.40 -5.28 -19.01
N LEU A 97 -12.68 -4.45 -19.76
CA LEU A 97 -12.61 -3.00 -19.51
C LEU A 97 -14.00 -2.35 -19.64
N ALA A 98 -14.70 -2.64 -20.75
CA ALA A 98 -16.03 -2.11 -20.98
C ALA A 98 -17.04 -2.53 -19.91
N GLU A 99 -16.95 -3.76 -19.39
CA GLU A 99 -17.76 -4.24 -18.28
C GLU A 99 -17.55 -3.41 -17.02
N ALA A 100 -16.30 -3.10 -16.65
CA ALA A 100 -15.99 -2.26 -15.49
C ALA A 100 -16.64 -0.86 -15.60
N TYR A 101 -16.75 -0.30 -16.81
CA TYR A 101 -17.45 0.95 -17.04
C TYR A 101 -18.98 0.79 -16.92
N LEU A 102 -19.52 -0.28 -17.50
CA LEU A 102 -20.96 -0.50 -17.62
C LEU A 102 -21.65 -0.80 -16.27
N VAL A 103 -20.90 -1.25 -15.27
CA VAL A 103 -21.42 -1.44 -13.90
C VAL A 103 -22.06 -0.15 -13.38
N HIS A 104 -21.44 1.01 -13.66
CA HIS A 104 -21.93 2.33 -13.23
C HIS A 104 -22.65 3.12 -14.33
N ASN A 105 -22.48 2.74 -15.61
CA ASN A 105 -22.96 3.47 -16.77
C ASN A 105 -23.82 2.57 -17.66
N ARG A 106 -24.93 2.06 -17.11
CA ARG A 106 -25.79 1.09 -17.78
C ARG A 106 -26.28 1.57 -19.15
N GLY A 107 -26.28 0.67 -20.12
CA GLY A 107 -26.78 0.94 -21.49
C GLY A 107 -25.79 1.65 -22.40
N LYS A 108 -24.68 2.19 -21.92
CA LYS A 108 -23.71 2.99 -22.68
C LYS A 108 -22.61 2.16 -23.35
N LYS A 109 -22.96 1.08 -24.08
CA LYS A 109 -21.99 0.12 -24.66
C LYS A 109 -20.97 0.77 -25.61
N LYS A 110 -21.40 1.74 -26.47
CA LYS A 110 -20.48 2.44 -27.37
C LYS A 110 -19.46 3.30 -26.58
N GLU A 111 -19.96 4.05 -25.60
CA GLU A 111 -19.10 4.86 -24.71
C GLU A 111 -18.12 3.98 -23.93
N ALA A 112 -18.57 2.83 -23.41
CA ALA A 112 -17.75 1.89 -22.67
C ALA A 112 -16.57 1.38 -23.50
N MET A 113 -16.80 1.03 -24.77
CA MET A 113 -15.72 0.58 -25.66
C MET A 113 -14.79 1.72 -26.04
N ALA A 114 -15.31 2.92 -26.32
CA ALA A 114 -14.48 4.09 -26.61
C ALA A 114 -13.57 4.40 -25.40
N ARG A 115 -14.15 4.38 -24.19
CA ARG A 115 -13.40 4.58 -22.94
C ARG A 115 -12.35 3.48 -22.71
N ALA A 116 -12.66 2.23 -23.02
CA ALA A 116 -11.71 1.13 -22.94
C ALA A 116 -10.47 1.36 -23.83
N LEU A 117 -10.68 1.81 -25.07
CA LEU A 117 -9.58 2.13 -25.99
C LEU A 117 -8.75 3.33 -25.50
N GLU A 118 -9.42 4.38 -25.02
CA GLU A 118 -8.76 5.54 -24.40
C GLU A 118 -7.88 5.13 -23.22
N MET A 119 -8.40 4.29 -22.31
CA MET A 119 -7.64 3.85 -21.14
C MET A 119 -6.46 2.94 -21.52
N LEU A 120 -6.60 2.08 -22.53
CA LEU A 120 -5.49 1.28 -23.04
C LEU A 120 -4.38 2.16 -23.63
N ASP A 121 -4.74 3.21 -24.37
CA ASP A 121 -3.78 4.17 -24.90
C ASP A 121 -3.06 4.94 -23.77
N LEU A 122 -3.83 5.43 -22.81
CA LEU A 122 -3.35 6.19 -21.66
C LEU A 122 -2.30 5.42 -20.84
N VAL A 123 -2.50 4.10 -20.65
CA VAL A 123 -1.52 3.25 -19.94
C VAL A 123 -0.39 2.78 -20.86
N GLY A 124 -0.35 3.21 -22.13
CA GLY A 124 0.72 2.92 -23.07
C GLY A 124 0.68 1.51 -23.65
N ILE A 125 -0.50 0.95 -23.89
CA ILE A 125 -0.68 -0.27 -24.67
C ILE A 125 -0.66 0.11 -26.16
N PRO A 126 0.29 -0.40 -26.96
CA PRO A 126 0.36 -0.09 -28.39
C PRO A 126 -0.83 -0.71 -29.13
N GLU A 127 -1.29 -0.07 -30.21
CA GLU A 127 -2.41 -0.53 -31.05
C GLU A 127 -3.69 -0.87 -30.24
N PRO A 128 -4.26 0.07 -29.44
CA PRO A 128 -5.33 -0.23 -28.48
C PRO A 128 -6.53 -0.95 -29.09
N ALA A 129 -6.93 -0.56 -30.30
CA ALA A 129 -8.08 -1.17 -31.01
C ALA A 129 -7.86 -2.65 -31.33
N LYS A 130 -6.65 -3.05 -31.71
CA LYS A 130 -6.26 -4.44 -31.97
C LYS A 130 -6.14 -5.19 -30.63
N ARG A 131 -5.41 -4.64 -29.68
CA ARG A 131 -5.17 -5.26 -28.37
C ARG A 131 -6.46 -5.47 -27.57
N ALA A 132 -7.45 -4.60 -27.69
CA ALA A 132 -8.76 -4.78 -27.08
C ALA A 132 -9.48 -6.07 -27.54
N GLN A 133 -9.16 -6.59 -28.72
CA GLN A 133 -9.74 -7.84 -29.26
C GLN A 133 -8.97 -9.10 -28.85
N GLU A 134 -7.83 -8.95 -28.19
CA GLU A 134 -6.97 -10.05 -27.74
C GLU A 134 -7.35 -10.51 -26.32
N PHE A 135 -6.81 -11.66 -25.93
CA PHE A 135 -7.04 -12.29 -24.63
C PHE A 135 -5.85 -12.07 -23.69
N PRO A 136 -6.03 -12.14 -22.34
CA PRO A 136 -4.96 -11.91 -21.38
C PRO A 136 -3.68 -12.74 -21.61
N HIS A 137 -3.78 -13.98 -22.06
CA HIS A 137 -2.64 -14.84 -22.31
C HIS A 137 -1.73 -14.35 -23.47
N GLN A 138 -2.21 -13.46 -24.32
CA GLN A 138 -1.45 -12.85 -25.42
C GLN A 138 -0.64 -11.63 -24.99
N PHE A 139 -0.74 -11.22 -23.72
CA PHE A 139 -0.07 -10.06 -23.13
C PHE A 139 1.11 -10.49 -22.27
N SER A 140 2.20 -9.70 -22.29
CA SER A 140 3.30 -9.85 -21.33
C SER A 140 2.84 -9.50 -19.91
N GLY A 141 3.63 -9.83 -18.87
CA GLY A 141 3.34 -9.48 -17.49
C GLY A 141 3.13 -7.98 -17.29
N GLY A 142 4.04 -7.16 -17.80
CA GLY A 142 3.92 -5.70 -17.74
C GLY A 142 2.72 -5.14 -18.51
N MET A 143 2.34 -5.75 -19.64
CA MET A 143 1.13 -5.36 -20.37
C MET A 143 -0.14 -5.71 -19.59
N ARG A 144 -0.20 -6.88 -18.94
CA ARG A 144 -1.34 -7.26 -18.09
C ARG A 144 -1.47 -6.30 -16.91
N GLN A 145 -0.35 -5.90 -16.29
CA GLN A 145 -0.34 -4.91 -15.22
C GLN A 145 -0.91 -3.56 -15.70
N ARG A 146 -0.50 -3.09 -16.88
CA ARG A 146 -1.05 -1.87 -17.49
C ARG A 146 -2.56 -1.99 -17.76
N VAL A 147 -3.02 -3.16 -18.22
CA VAL A 147 -4.46 -3.43 -18.42
C VAL A 147 -5.24 -3.37 -17.11
N MET A 148 -4.69 -3.91 -16.01
CA MET A 148 -5.32 -3.80 -14.68
C MET A 148 -5.40 -2.34 -14.20
N ILE A 149 -4.34 -1.56 -14.43
CA ILE A 149 -4.36 -0.12 -14.14
C ILE A 149 -5.46 0.56 -14.98
N ALA A 150 -5.53 0.27 -16.29
CA ALA A 150 -6.58 0.78 -17.15
C ALA A 150 -7.99 0.43 -16.64
N MET A 151 -8.20 -0.82 -16.21
CA MET A 151 -9.46 -1.30 -15.65
C MET A 151 -9.84 -0.55 -14.38
N ALA A 152 -8.91 -0.33 -13.47
CA ALA A 152 -9.13 0.45 -12.25
C ALA A 152 -9.53 1.90 -12.54
N LEU A 153 -9.06 2.47 -13.66
CA LEU A 153 -9.29 3.87 -14.03
C LEU A 153 -10.53 4.10 -14.90
N MET A 154 -11.26 3.05 -15.30
CA MET A 154 -12.39 3.15 -16.22
C MET A 154 -13.44 4.20 -15.81
N ASN A 155 -13.68 4.36 -14.51
CA ASN A 155 -14.66 5.31 -13.95
C ASN A 155 -14.01 6.52 -13.26
N SER A 156 -12.72 6.80 -13.52
CA SER A 156 -11.98 7.94 -12.97
C SER A 156 -12.08 8.05 -11.43
N PRO A 157 -11.61 7.06 -10.66
CA PRO A 157 -11.75 7.04 -9.22
C PRO A 157 -10.94 8.18 -8.57
N GLN A 158 -11.41 8.65 -7.41
CA GLN A 158 -10.70 9.64 -6.61
C GLN A 158 -9.55 9.02 -5.80
N ILE A 159 -9.68 7.74 -5.47
CA ILE A 159 -8.69 6.99 -4.70
C ILE A 159 -8.33 5.70 -5.45
N LEU A 160 -7.04 5.47 -5.62
CA LEU A 160 -6.48 4.22 -6.14
C LEU A 160 -5.70 3.51 -5.06
N ILE A 161 -6.14 2.31 -4.68
CA ILE A 161 -5.37 1.41 -3.83
C ILE A 161 -4.52 0.52 -4.74
N ALA A 162 -3.21 0.53 -4.57
CA ALA A 162 -2.28 -0.30 -5.32
C ALA A 162 -1.61 -1.30 -4.36
N ASP A 163 -2.10 -2.53 -4.35
CA ASP A 163 -1.57 -3.60 -3.49
C ASP A 163 -0.49 -4.39 -4.23
N GLU A 164 0.76 -4.13 -3.88
CA GLU A 164 1.96 -4.71 -4.50
C GLU A 164 1.96 -4.63 -6.05
N PRO A 165 1.77 -3.45 -6.63
CA PRO A 165 1.49 -3.29 -8.07
C PRO A 165 2.66 -3.64 -8.98
N THR A 166 3.83 -3.91 -8.44
CA THR A 166 5.06 -4.22 -9.19
C THR A 166 5.65 -5.59 -8.84
N THR A 167 4.98 -6.37 -7.99
CA THR A 167 5.45 -7.72 -7.62
C THR A 167 5.53 -8.62 -8.86
N ALA A 168 6.59 -9.42 -8.95
CA ALA A 168 6.91 -10.33 -10.06
C ALA A 168 7.19 -9.63 -11.42
N LEU A 169 7.48 -8.33 -11.42
CA LEU A 169 7.97 -7.61 -12.59
C LEU A 169 9.49 -7.41 -12.51
N ASP A 170 10.15 -7.38 -13.68
CA ASP A 170 11.54 -6.96 -13.73
C ASP A 170 11.72 -5.48 -13.39
N VAL A 171 12.94 -5.09 -13.00
CA VAL A 171 13.25 -3.73 -12.50
C VAL A 171 12.89 -2.64 -13.52
N THR A 172 13.07 -2.91 -14.80
CA THR A 172 12.76 -1.94 -15.87
C THR A 172 11.26 -1.72 -16.00
N VAL A 173 10.48 -2.79 -16.02
CA VAL A 173 9.02 -2.73 -16.10
C VAL A 173 8.44 -2.14 -14.81
N GLN A 174 9.02 -2.49 -13.64
CA GLN A 174 8.65 -1.89 -12.36
C GLN A 174 8.79 -0.36 -12.40
N ALA A 175 9.94 0.16 -12.84
CA ALA A 175 10.16 1.62 -12.96
C ALA A 175 9.15 2.28 -13.91
N GLN A 176 8.81 1.62 -15.02
CA GLN A 176 7.79 2.12 -15.96
C GLN A 176 6.39 2.15 -15.35
N ILE A 177 5.99 1.16 -14.56
CA ILE A 177 4.69 1.13 -13.87
C ILE A 177 4.62 2.23 -12.81
N LEU A 178 5.69 2.45 -12.04
CA LEU A 178 5.74 3.51 -11.04
C LEU A 178 5.65 4.91 -11.67
N ALA A 179 6.38 5.13 -12.77
CA ALA A 179 6.30 6.38 -13.53
C ALA A 179 4.89 6.60 -14.10
N LEU A 180 4.24 5.54 -14.59
CA LEU A 180 2.86 5.57 -15.06
C LEU A 180 1.90 5.96 -13.93
N LEU A 181 1.97 5.31 -12.76
CA LEU A 181 1.12 5.65 -11.61
C LEU A 181 1.32 7.10 -11.16
N SER A 182 2.57 7.59 -11.13
CA SER A 182 2.88 8.98 -10.80
C SER A 182 2.30 9.98 -11.82
N LYS A 183 2.33 9.65 -13.11
CA LYS A 183 1.68 10.43 -14.17
C LYS A 183 0.18 10.48 -13.97
N LEU A 184 -0.47 9.32 -13.81
CA LEU A 184 -1.91 9.18 -13.65
C LEU A 184 -2.42 9.86 -12.37
N LYS A 185 -1.65 9.80 -11.25
CA LYS A 185 -1.95 10.54 -10.01
C LYS A 185 -2.15 12.03 -10.30
N LYS A 186 -1.25 12.63 -11.08
CA LYS A 186 -1.30 14.06 -11.43
C LYS A 186 -2.45 14.36 -12.42
N GLU A 187 -2.62 13.52 -13.43
CA GLU A 187 -3.61 13.73 -14.49
C GLU A 187 -5.05 13.65 -13.95
N PHE A 188 -5.34 12.70 -13.07
CA PHE A 188 -6.65 12.50 -12.46
C PHE A 188 -6.80 13.20 -11.10
N ASN A 189 -5.76 13.84 -10.59
CA ASN A 189 -5.71 14.42 -9.23
C ASN A 189 -6.21 13.44 -8.17
N MET A 190 -5.85 12.14 -8.29
CA MET A 190 -6.31 11.09 -7.38
C MET A 190 -5.30 10.85 -6.26
N GLY A 191 -5.80 10.42 -5.09
CA GLY A 191 -4.95 9.89 -4.01
C GLY A 191 -4.54 8.45 -4.29
N ILE A 192 -3.28 8.09 -4.01
CA ILE A 192 -2.79 6.70 -4.14
C ILE A 192 -2.44 6.14 -2.77
N LEU A 193 -3.09 5.05 -2.37
CA LEU A 193 -2.67 4.22 -1.25
C LEU A 193 -1.82 3.07 -1.79
N LEU A 194 -0.50 3.18 -1.64
CA LEU A 194 0.46 2.19 -2.11
C LEU A 194 0.78 1.19 -1.01
N ILE A 195 0.55 -0.08 -1.25
CA ILE A 195 0.94 -1.17 -0.34
C ILE A 195 2.09 -1.91 -0.98
N THR A 196 3.20 -2.01 -0.26
CA THR A 196 4.39 -2.73 -0.73
C THR A 196 5.28 -3.16 0.44
N HIS A 197 6.15 -4.10 0.20
CA HIS A 197 7.27 -4.44 1.09
C HIS A 197 8.61 -3.88 0.56
N ASP A 198 8.62 -3.29 -0.64
CA ASP A 198 9.81 -2.75 -1.29
C ASP A 198 10.00 -1.26 -0.94
N LEU A 199 10.96 -0.98 -0.06
CA LEU A 199 11.31 0.37 0.35
C LEU A 199 11.92 1.20 -0.79
N GLY A 200 12.56 0.55 -1.77
CA GLY A 200 13.08 1.24 -2.96
C GLY A 200 11.96 1.82 -3.83
N VAL A 201 10.82 1.11 -3.92
CA VAL A 201 9.60 1.61 -4.56
C VAL A 201 9.05 2.81 -3.80
N VAL A 202 8.96 2.69 -2.47
CA VAL A 202 8.42 3.75 -1.60
C VAL A 202 9.21 5.05 -1.74
N ALA A 203 10.55 4.96 -1.70
CA ALA A 203 11.44 6.12 -1.85
C ALA A 203 11.23 6.90 -3.16
N GLN A 204 10.75 6.22 -4.22
CA GLN A 204 10.57 6.84 -5.53
C GLN A 204 9.24 7.57 -5.69
N VAL A 205 8.17 7.13 -5.01
CA VAL A 205 6.82 7.60 -5.36
C VAL A 205 5.96 8.05 -4.19
N ALA A 206 6.34 7.74 -2.94
CA ALA A 206 5.55 8.08 -1.77
C ALA A 206 5.84 9.52 -1.29
N ASP A 207 4.80 10.20 -0.86
CA ASP A 207 4.89 11.49 -0.16
C ASP A 207 4.98 11.25 1.36
N ARG A 208 4.21 10.27 1.87
CA ARG A 208 4.22 9.85 3.27
C ARG A 208 4.23 8.34 3.38
N VAL A 209 4.76 7.84 4.50
CA VAL A 209 4.91 6.40 4.76
C VAL A 209 4.32 6.05 6.12
N ASN A 210 3.58 4.95 6.15
CA ASN A 210 3.09 4.27 7.34
C ASN A 210 3.79 2.91 7.44
N VAL A 211 4.65 2.74 8.42
CA VAL A 211 5.33 1.47 8.66
C VAL A 211 4.45 0.60 9.54
N MET A 212 4.05 -0.56 9.04
CA MET A 212 3.09 -1.45 9.70
C MET A 212 3.76 -2.72 10.22
N TYR A 213 3.54 -3.04 11.49
CA TYR A 213 4.02 -4.26 12.14
C TYR A 213 2.94 -4.84 13.05
N ALA A 214 2.68 -6.14 12.93
CA ALA A 214 1.74 -6.86 13.79
C ALA A 214 0.36 -6.18 13.93
N GLY A 215 -0.21 -5.74 12.82
CA GLY A 215 -1.54 -5.12 12.76
C GLY A 215 -1.59 -3.65 13.15
N ARG A 216 -0.47 -2.98 13.42
CA ARG A 216 -0.41 -1.58 13.86
C ARG A 216 0.56 -0.75 13.04
N ILE A 217 0.28 0.53 12.89
CA ILE A 217 1.28 1.50 12.43
C ILE A 217 2.26 1.72 13.58
N VAL A 218 3.53 1.38 13.37
CA VAL A 218 4.61 1.54 14.34
C VAL A 218 5.41 2.81 14.13
N GLU A 219 5.38 3.33 12.93
CA GLU A 219 5.94 4.64 12.59
C GLU A 219 5.20 5.22 11.39
N GLU A 220 5.02 6.53 11.39
CA GLU A 220 4.45 7.28 10.27
C GLU A 220 5.15 8.63 10.12
N GLY A 221 5.34 9.06 8.88
CA GLY A 221 5.99 10.34 8.60
C GLY A 221 6.11 10.65 7.11
N PRO A 222 6.64 11.84 6.78
CA PRO A 222 7.14 12.14 5.44
C PRO A 222 8.17 11.10 5.01
N VAL A 223 8.25 10.84 3.70
CA VAL A 223 9.17 9.81 3.18
C VAL A 223 10.62 10.09 3.59
N ASP A 224 11.06 11.33 3.52
CA ASP A 224 12.42 11.71 3.90
C ASP A 224 12.72 11.44 5.37
N ASP A 225 11.77 11.74 6.27
CA ASP A 225 11.95 11.50 7.71
C ASP A 225 12.08 9.98 7.99
N ILE A 226 11.25 9.16 7.36
CA ILE A 226 11.31 7.70 7.50
C ILE A 226 12.65 7.11 7.02
N PHE A 227 13.20 7.65 5.92
CA PHE A 227 14.43 7.12 5.33
C PHE A 227 15.72 7.68 5.96
N TYR A 228 15.70 8.95 6.37
CA TYR A 228 16.90 9.64 6.87
C TYR A 228 16.92 9.84 8.39
N SER A 229 15.78 9.76 9.05
CA SER A 229 15.64 9.98 10.50
C SER A 229 14.60 9.06 11.14
N PRO A 230 14.66 7.72 10.89
CA PRO A 230 13.68 6.78 11.43
C PRO A 230 13.63 6.85 12.97
N LEU A 231 12.43 6.69 13.52
CA LEU A 231 12.20 6.73 14.96
C LEU A 231 11.91 5.35 15.56
N ALA A 232 11.47 4.36 14.79
CA ALA A 232 11.22 3.03 15.31
C ALA A 232 12.37 2.06 14.99
N PRO A 233 12.82 1.24 15.97
CA PRO A 233 13.81 0.20 15.73
C PRO A 233 13.45 -0.76 14.58
N TYR A 234 12.17 -1.04 14.39
CA TYR A 234 11.71 -1.87 13.28
C TYR A 234 11.93 -1.20 11.91
N THR A 235 11.64 0.09 11.81
CA THR A 235 11.90 0.87 10.58
C THR A 235 13.37 0.87 10.21
N LEU A 236 14.24 1.13 11.20
CA LEU A 236 15.68 1.04 11.01
C LEU A 236 16.12 -0.36 10.53
N GLY A 237 15.55 -1.41 11.14
CA GLY A 237 15.81 -2.80 10.73
C GLY A 237 15.39 -3.07 9.29
N LEU A 238 14.23 -2.55 8.85
CA LEU A 238 13.79 -2.65 7.45
C LEU A 238 14.76 -1.93 6.50
N LEU A 239 15.20 -0.71 6.83
CA LEU A 239 16.15 0.07 6.03
C LEU A 239 17.50 -0.65 5.91
N LYS A 240 17.97 -1.32 6.96
CA LYS A 240 19.22 -2.12 6.97
C LYS A 240 19.12 -3.40 6.15
N SER A 241 17.91 -3.89 5.92
CA SER A 241 17.67 -5.12 5.14
C SER A 241 17.56 -4.88 3.62
N VAL A 242 17.53 -3.62 3.16
CA VAL A 242 17.45 -3.28 1.72
C VAL A 242 18.80 -3.55 1.04
N PRO A 243 18.84 -4.35 -0.04
CA PRO A 243 20.05 -4.56 -0.82
C PRO A 243 20.56 -3.24 -1.42
N ARG A 244 21.84 -2.97 -1.24
CA ARG A 244 22.51 -1.80 -1.82
C ARG A 244 23.66 -2.24 -2.69
N VAL A 245 23.96 -1.45 -3.69
CA VAL A 245 25.19 -1.57 -4.46
C VAL A 245 26.29 -0.87 -3.66
N SER A 246 26.77 -1.49 -2.57
CA SER A 246 27.93 -0.97 -1.83
C SER A 246 29.22 -1.57 -2.40
N LYS A 247 30.28 -0.77 -2.39
CA LYS A 247 31.62 -1.22 -2.81
C LYS A 247 32.25 -2.23 -1.84
N ASN A 248 31.72 -2.32 -0.63
CA ASN A 248 32.14 -3.28 0.39
C ASN A 248 31.10 -4.39 0.43
N ASN A 249 31.55 -5.65 0.32
CA ASN A 249 30.74 -6.89 0.46
C ASN A 249 30.16 -7.06 1.89
N GLU A 250 29.53 -6.02 2.44
CA GLU A 250 28.89 -6.12 3.76
C GLU A 250 27.63 -6.98 3.64
N ARG A 251 27.55 -7.97 4.54
CA ARG A 251 26.35 -8.83 4.62
C ARG A 251 25.16 -7.99 5.07
N LEU A 252 24.06 -8.08 4.32
CA LEU A 252 22.78 -7.52 4.72
C LEU A 252 22.41 -7.95 6.13
N LYS A 253 22.09 -7.00 6.99
CA LYS A 253 21.62 -7.28 8.35
C LYS A 253 20.11 -7.48 8.31
N ALA A 254 19.67 -8.72 8.14
CA ALA A 254 18.25 -9.06 8.24
C ALA A 254 17.75 -8.88 9.68
N ILE A 255 16.48 -8.47 9.84
CA ILE A 255 15.85 -8.41 11.17
C ILE A 255 15.80 -9.83 11.74
N PRO A 256 16.36 -10.08 12.94
CA PRO A 256 16.43 -11.44 13.51
C PRO A 256 15.05 -11.99 13.84
N GLY A 257 14.92 -13.33 13.81
CA GLY A 257 13.69 -14.04 14.17
C GLY A 257 12.55 -13.86 13.15
N GLN A 258 11.37 -14.31 13.52
CA GLN A 258 10.16 -14.22 12.69
C GLN A 258 9.13 -13.25 13.27
N PRO A 259 8.29 -12.62 12.44
CA PRO A 259 7.16 -11.83 12.91
C PRO A 259 6.26 -12.66 13.83
N PRO A 260 5.68 -12.05 14.88
CA PRO A 260 4.78 -12.77 15.78
C PRO A 260 3.49 -13.17 15.08
N SER A 261 2.93 -14.29 15.50
CA SER A 261 1.58 -14.67 15.08
C SER A 261 0.54 -13.65 15.60
N LEU A 262 -0.32 -13.16 14.72
CA LEU A 262 -1.42 -12.26 15.11
C LEU A 262 -2.46 -12.94 16.03
N ILE A 263 -2.39 -14.26 16.20
CA ILE A 263 -3.26 -15.01 17.13
C ILE A 263 -2.79 -14.81 18.57
N ASN A 264 -1.47 -14.84 18.81
CA ASN A 264 -0.84 -14.78 20.12
C ASN A 264 0.19 -13.66 20.17
N LEU A 265 -0.28 -12.42 20.13
CA LEU A 265 0.60 -11.26 20.26
C LEU A 265 1.10 -11.11 21.71
N PRO A 266 2.37 -10.69 21.91
CA PRO A 266 2.86 -10.31 23.22
C PRO A 266 1.99 -9.22 23.88
N VAL A 267 1.95 -9.23 25.21
CA VAL A 267 1.21 -8.23 26.00
C VAL A 267 1.82 -6.83 25.78
N GLY A 268 3.15 -6.75 25.76
CA GLY A 268 3.90 -5.52 25.53
C GLY A 268 4.09 -5.14 24.06
N CYS A 269 5.25 -4.58 23.75
CA CYS A 269 5.64 -4.23 22.39
C CYS A 269 5.77 -5.49 21.52
N PRO A 270 5.01 -5.63 20.42
CA PRO A 270 5.08 -6.83 19.57
C PRO A 270 6.46 -7.06 18.94
N PHE A 271 7.25 -6.00 18.76
CA PHE A 271 8.60 -6.08 18.23
C PHE A 271 9.67 -6.41 19.29
N ALA A 272 9.36 -6.33 20.59
CA ALA A 272 10.34 -6.55 21.67
C ALA A 272 11.17 -7.85 21.58
N PRO A 273 10.62 -9.00 21.13
CA PRO A 273 11.42 -10.23 20.98
C PRO A 273 12.52 -10.15 19.90
N ARG A 274 12.40 -9.22 18.94
CA ARG A 274 13.31 -9.03 17.81
C ARG A 274 14.13 -7.73 17.90
N CYS A 275 13.87 -6.92 18.96
CA CYS A 275 14.42 -5.58 19.08
C CYS A 275 15.80 -5.61 19.76
N GLU A 276 16.81 -5.17 19.04
CA GLU A 276 18.19 -5.04 19.56
C GLU A 276 18.33 -3.91 20.60
N TYR A 277 17.37 -2.97 20.63
CA TYR A 277 17.39 -1.78 21.52
C TYR A 277 16.54 -1.95 22.78
N LYS A 278 15.98 -3.13 23.01
CA LYS A 278 15.06 -3.40 24.13
C LYS A 278 15.66 -3.05 25.49
N GLN A 279 16.96 -3.28 25.70
CA GLN A 279 17.67 -2.99 26.94
C GLN A 279 17.71 -1.49 27.28
N HIS A 280 17.49 -0.61 26.32
CA HIS A 280 17.46 0.84 26.52
C HIS A 280 16.09 1.38 26.94
N SER A 281 15.07 0.53 27.03
CA SER A 281 13.76 0.89 27.60
C SER A 281 13.75 0.61 29.11
N SER A 282 12.82 1.25 29.85
CA SER A 282 12.55 0.83 31.24
C SER A 282 12.13 -0.65 31.25
N GLU A 283 12.54 -1.41 32.28
CA GLU A 283 12.30 -2.86 32.38
C GLU A 283 10.84 -3.27 32.20
N ALA A 284 9.90 -2.43 32.66
CA ALA A 284 8.48 -2.67 32.51
C ALA A 284 7.93 -2.35 31.09
N GLY A 285 8.55 -1.41 30.34
CA GLY A 285 7.96 -0.83 29.14
C GLY A 285 7.70 -1.83 28.02
N CYS A 286 8.76 -2.41 27.45
CA CYS A 286 8.65 -3.28 26.28
C CYS A 286 7.96 -4.63 26.55
N ASN A 287 7.97 -5.11 27.79
CA ASN A 287 7.43 -6.44 28.15
C ASN A 287 5.96 -6.38 28.58
N SER A 288 5.49 -5.27 29.13
CA SER A 288 4.20 -5.20 29.82
C SER A 288 3.15 -4.31 29.14
N THR A 289 3.57 -3.29 28.40
CA THR A 289 2.64 -2.34 27.80
C THR A 289 2.91 -2.15 26.30
N ARG A 290 1.88 -1.88 25.54
CA ARG A 290 2.00 -1.52 24.11
C ARG A 290 2.30 -0.03 23.98
N PRO A 291 3.34 0.35 23.21
CA PRO A 291 3.68 1.76 23.07
C PRO A 291 2.58 2.52 22.32
N ALA A 292 2.29 3.74 22.78
CA ALA A 292 1.43 4.68 22.07
C ALA A 292 2.17 5.27 20.86
N LEU A 293 1.43 5.75 19.86
CA LEU A 293 1.99 6.46 18.71
C LEU A 293 2.25 7.91 19.11
N LEU A 294 3.51 8.23 19.36
CA LEU A 294 3.96 9.53 19.86
C LEU A 294 5.13 10.03 19.01
N GLY A 295 5.36 11.34 18.99
CA GLY A 295 6.49 11.98 18.33
C GLY A 295 6.64 13.42 18.77
N THR A 296 7.79 14.03 18.49
CA THR A 296 8.09 15.44 18.74
C THR A 296 7.41 16.35 17.71
N SER A 297 7.01 15.81 16.53
CA SER A 297 6.22 16.52 15.55
C SER A 297 4.84 15.88 15.35
N SER A 298 3.89 16.66 14.84
CA SER A 298 2.56 16.15 14.47
C SER A 298 2.59 15.26 13.23
N THR A 299 3.64 15.35 12.43
CA THR A 299 3.79 14.68 11.13
C THR A 299 4.69 13.45 11.17
N HIS A 300 5.60 13.32 12.16
CA HIS A 300 6.48 12.17 12.31
C HIS A 300 6.34 11.57 13.71
N ARG A 301 5.74 10.38 13.81
CA ARG A 301 5.38 9.72 15.05
C ARG A 301 5.77 8.24 15.04
N SER A 302 6.10 7.70 16.19
CA SER A 302 6.49 6.29 16.34
C SER A 302 5.94 5.64 17.61
N ARG A 303 5.86 4.31 17.60
CA ARG A 303 5.51 3.47 18.75
C ARG A 303 6.77 2.82 19.33
N CYS A 304 7.38 3.43 20.32
CA CYS A 304 8.55 2.89 20.99
C CYS A 304 8.60 3.34 22.44
N HIS A 305 9.12 2.48 23.34
CA HIS A 305 9.35 2.82 24.75
C HIS A 305 10.76 3.38 25.01
N VAL A 306 11.71 3.16 24.09
CA VAL A 306 13.03 3.79 24.17
C VAL A 306 12.86 5.29 23.94
N PRO A 307 13.40 6.17 24.79
CA PRO A 307 13.30 7.63 24.62
C PRO A 307 13.80 8.07 23.24
N GLU A 308 13.11 9.05 22.63
CA GLU A 308 13.35 9.46 21.25
C GLU A 308 14.77 10.01 21.05
N ASN A 309 15.24 10.88 21.97
CA ASN A 309 16.60 11.41 21.93
C ASN A 309 17.68 10.32 21.93
N LEU A 310 17.48 9.28 22.76
CA LEU A 310 18.40 8.14 22.81
C LEU A 310 18.36 7.30 21.53
N ARG A 311 17.15 7.11 20.93
CA ARG A 311 17.04 6.41 19.65
C ARG A 311 17.76 7.17 18.53
N GLN A 312 17.58 8.48 18.45
CA GLN A 312 18.25 9.32 17.45
C GLN A 312 19.77 9.21 17.58
N GLU A 313 20.32 9.20 18.81
CA GLU A 313 21.74 9.03 19.07
C GLU A 313 22.23 7.63 18.65
N LEU A 314 21.53 6.57 19.07
CA LEU A 314 21.87 5.19 18.72
C LEU A 314 21.79 4.92 17.22
N PHE A 315 20.77 5.47 16.54
CA PHE A 315 20.54 5.26 15.12
C PHE A 315 21.48 6.07 14.23
N ALA A 316 21.98 7.23 14.69
CA ALA A 316 22.84 8.12 13.90
C ALA A 316 24.10 7.41 13.39
N ASN A 317 24.71 6.52 14.18
CA ASN A 317 25.89 5.78 13.76
C ASN A 317 25.53 4.68 12.75
N GLU A 318 24.44 3.99 12.95
CA GLU A 318 23.99 2.92 12.05
C GLU A 318 23.42 3.45 10.74
N LEU A 319 22.80 4.64 10.75
CA LEU A 319 22.33 5.30 9.54
C LEU A 319 23.48 5.76 8.63
N LYS A 320 24.63 6.14 9.18
CA LYS A 320 25.83 6.44 8.36
C LYS A 320 26.28 5.21 7.58
N GLU A 321 26.22 4.01 8.16
CA GLU A 321 26.49 2.77 7.44
C GLU A 321 25.44 2.47 6.36
N VAL A 322 24.21 2.96 6.58
CA VAL A 322 23.05 2.75 5.70
C VAL A 322 22.98 3.79 4.56
N GLN A 323 23.58 4.98 4.72
CA GLN A 323 23.51 6.10 3.75
C GLN A 323 24.81 6.29 2.93
N GLY A 324 25.93 5.73 3.36
CA GLY A 324 27.24 5.75 2.67
C GLY A 324 27.35 4.62 1.67
#